data_e1493cdc28b5ffd2f220724d0cfa8b9a
#
_entry.id   e1493cdc28b5ffd2f220724d0cfa8b9a
#
_cell.length_a   1.000
_cell.length_b   1.000
_cell.length_c   1.000
_cell.angle_alpha   90.00
_cell.angle_beta   90.00
_cell.angle_gamma   90.00
#
_symmetry.space_group_name_H-M   'P 1'
#
loop_
_entity.id
_entity.type
_entity.pdbx_description
1 polymer ?
#
loop_
_entity_poly.entity_id
_entity_poly.type
_entity_poly.pdbx_seq_one_letter_code
_entity_poly.pdbx_strand_id
1 'polypeptide(L)'
;LKNRIYYKLEGFDKDWMSAGYRKAITYTNLNPGAYKLKIRSSEEYSGKESICKEIDIIVKPPFYKSTWAYCIYVAIIIIAIYLVVSFYSSKLKLRASLEYEKKEKKQIEELNQSKLRFFTNISHEFRTPLTLIVSQLEMLMERSDIQPLVYSKLVNIHRNTLRMKRLITELLDFRKQEQGFEKFKYSKQNIYSFLDEIYLSFKEYARGKQINLEFLNKDRNLEVWFDVVQLEKVIYNLLSNAFKYTPLGGTISLSVQEYGNSVMVTVSDTGVGIAEESLDKIFDRFYQVDSMNNQKGTGIGLALAKSIIEAHKGKISVRSMEGKGTTFVVELPLGDSHITDAQKIATPDIDSSCISELTVYGSQVPADVVDDENMDNQSDETRSKIL
;
A
#
# COMPACT_ATOMS: atom_id res chain seq x y z
N LEU A 1 -74.19 -63.38 -54.40
CA LEU A 1 -74.63 -61.99 -54.18
C LEU A 1 -73.36 -61.14 -54.01
N LYS A 2 -73.01 -60.28 -54.95
CA LYS A 2 -71.88 -59.37 -54.82
C LYS A 2 -72.39 -58.01 -54.32
N ASN A 3 -72.22 -57.70 -53.02
CA ASN A 3 -72.56 -56.41 -52.48
C ASN A 3 -71.39 -55.44 -52.82
N ARG A 4 -71.67 -54.31 -53.38
CA ARG A 4 -70.69 -53.25 -53.55
C ARG A 4 -70.71 -52.32 -52.37
N ILE A 5 -69.55 -52.07 -51.73
CA ILE A 5 -69.40 -51.22 -50.58
C ILE A 5 -68.94 -49.84 -51.07
N TYR A 6 -69.63 -48.83 -50.59
CA TYR A 6 -69.27 -47.41 -50.78
C TYR A 6 -68.99 -46.78 -49.43
N TYR A 7 -68.08 -45.89 -49.45
CA TYR A 7 -67.73 -45.11 -48.23
C TYR A 7 -67.58 -43.63 -48.55
N LYS A 8 -67.81 -42.79 -47.53
CA LYS A 8 -67.66 -41.33 -47.58
C LYS A 8 -67.23 -40.86 -46.27
N LEU A 9 -66.10 -40.11 -46.19
CA LEU A 9 -65.66 -39.38 -45.03
C LEU A 9 -66.28 -37.99 -45.05
N GLU A 10 -67.35 -37.79 -44.30
CA GLU A 10 -68.00 -36.46 -44.23
C GLU A 10 -67.02 -35.45 -43.63
N GLY A 11 -66.88 -34.27 -44.27
CA GLY A 11 -65.89 -33.23 -43.95
C GLY A 11 -64.62 -33.34 -44.76
N PHE A 12 -64.45 -34.41 -45.57
CA PHE A 12 -63.29 -34.58 -46.42
C PHE A 12 -63.64 -34.94 -47.87
N ASP A 13 -64.48 -35.98 -48.08
CA ASP A 13 -64.87 -36.45 -49.39
C ASP A 13 -66.08 -35.67 -49.90
N LYS A 14 -66.06 -35.25 -51.15
CA LYS A 14 -67.20 -34.60 -51.83
C LYS A 14 -68.28 -35.58 -52.15
N ASP A 15 -67.88 -36.79 -52.69
CA ASP A 15 -68.81 -37.80 -53.18
C ASP A 15 -68.51 -39.17 -52.55
N TRP A 16 -69.48 -40.13 -52.73
CA TRP A 16 -69.30 -41.53 -52.33
C TRP A 16 -68.25 -42.27 -53.15
N MET A 17 -67.28 -42.84 -52.53
CA MET A 17 -66.20 -43.61 -53.15
C MET A 17 -66.50 -45.13 -53.13
N SER A 18 -66.26 -45.86 -54.18
CA SER A 18 -66.37 -47.32 -54.21
C SER A 18 -65.15 -47.96 -53.54
N ALA A 19 -65.36 -48.83 -52.58
CA ALA A 19 -64.29 -49.58 -51.97
C ALA A 19 -63.70 -50.67 -52.88
N GLY A 20 -64.49 -51.14 -53.92
CA GLY A 20 -64.08 -52.21 -54.84
C GLY A 20 -63.66 -53.42 -54.04
N TYR A 21 -62.49 -53.99 -54.35
CA TYR A 21 -61.91 -55.18 -53.66
C TYR A 21 -60.89 -54.79 -52.56
N ARG A 22 -60.82 -53.50 -52.19
CA ARG A 22 -59.86 -53.01 -51.17
C ARG A 22 -60.31 -53.42 -49.79
N LYS A 23 -59.37 -54.05 -49.03
CA LYS A 23 -59.62 -54.46 -47.64
C LYS A 23 -59.29 -53.34 -46.65
N ALA A 24 -58.66 -52.25 -47.06
CA ALA A 24 -58.35 -51.11 -46.25
C ALA A 24 -58.54 -49.80 -46.98
N ILE A 25 -59.02 -48.82 -46.33
CA ILE A 25 -59.17 -47.47 -46.76
C ILE A 25 -58.15 -46.63 -46.06
N THR A 26 -57.30 -45.88 -46.78
CA THR A 26 -56.27 -45.04 -46.24
C THR A 26 -56.54 -43.60 -46.59
N TYR A 27 -56.68 -42.76 -45.57
CA TYR A 27 -56.74 -41.32 -45.72
C TYR A 27 -55.38 -40.74 -45.26
N THR A 28 -54.81 -39.94 -46.13
CA THR A 28 -53.57 -39.21 -45.84
C THR A 28 -53.88 -37.72 -45.73
N ASN A 29 -53.14 -37.03 -44.83
CA ASN A 29 -53.22 -35.57 -44.70
C ASN A 29 -54.56 -34.99 -44.23
N LEU A 30 -55.25 -35.70 -43.30
CA LEU A 30 -56.45 -35.19 -42.64
C LEU A 30 -56.08 -34.03 -41.69
N ASN A 31 -56.76 -32.91 -41.85
CA ASN A 31 -56.63 -31.82 -40.90
C ASN A 31 -57.20 -32.21 -39.52
N PRO A 32 -56.70 -31.65 -38.46
CA PRO A 32 -57.32 -31.82 -37.14
C PRO A 32 -58.81 -31.42 -37.16
N GLY A 33 -59.63 -32.30 -36.66
CA GLY A 33 -61.09 -32.08 -36.70
C GLY A 33 -61.85 -33.37 -36.44
N ALA A 34 -63.18 -33.27 -36.40
CA ALA A 34 -64.10 -34.39 -36.27
C ALA A 34 -64.62 -34.75 -37.68
N TYR A 35 -64.49 -35.99 -38.06
CA TYR A 35 -64.93 -36.56 -39.32
C TYR A 35 -65.88 -37.71 -39.00
N LYS A 36 -66.82 -37.95 -39.91
CA LYS A 36 -67.73 -39.10 -39.80
C LYS A 36 -67.59 -39.99 -41.03
N LEU A 37 -67.08 -41.17 -40.84
CA LEU A 37 -67.00 -42.18 -41.91
C LEU A 37 -68.31 -42.91 -42.03
N LYS A 38 -68.99 -42.73 -43.13
CA LYS A 38 -70.22 -43.41 -43.49
C LYS A 38 -69.94 -44.54 -44.51
N ILE A 39 -70.41 -45.71 -44.19
CA ILE A 39 -70.29 -46.91 -45.06
C ILE A 39 -71.66 -47.34 -45.44
N ARG A 40 -71.91 -47.53 -46.77
CA ARG A 40 -73.15 -48.07 -47.31
C ARG A 40 -72.89 -49.33 -48.21
N SER A 41 -73.83 -50.22 -48.19
CA SER A 41 -73.85 -51.31 -49.07
C SER A 41 -74.99 -51.15 -50.08
N SER A 42 -74.72 -51.42 -51.35
CA SER A 42 -75.73 -51.47 -52.43
C SER A 42 -75.77 -52.84 -53.04
N GLU A 43 -76.99 -53.42 -53.05
CA GLU A 43 -77.24 -54.65 -53.70
C GLU A 43 -77.37 -54.44 -55.22
N GLU A 44 -76.64 -55.20 -56.02
CA GLU A 44 -76.52 -55.01 -57.43
C GLU A 44 -77.82 -55.27 -58.22
N TYR A 45 -78.85 -55.91 -57.59
CA TYR A 45 -80.10 -56.28 -58.29
C TYR A 45 -81.32 -55.49 -57.75
N SER A 46 -81.35 -54.98 -56.53
CA SER A 46 -82.56 -54.36 -56.01
C SER A 46 -82.46 -52.81 -55.89
N GLY A 47 -81.29 -52.24 -56.13
CA GLY A 47 -81.08 -50.81 -56.07
C GLY A 47 -81.29 -50.20 -54.68
N LYS A 48 -81.63 -51.00 -53.69
CA LYS A 48 -81.81 -50.55 -52.32
C LYS A 48 -80.44 -50.21 -51.62
N GLU A 49 -80.27 -48.94 -51.34
CA GLU A 49 -79.13 -48.53 -50.59
C GLU A 49 -79.46 -48.51 -49.09
N SER A 50 -78.60 -49.10 -48.26
CA SER A 50 -78.71 -49.04 -46.81
C SER A 50 -77.37 -48.56 -46.22
N ILE A 51 -77.43 -47.57 -45.25
CA ILE A 51 -76.26 -47.18 -44.50
C ILE A 51 -75.98 -48.33 -43.49
N CYS A 52 -74.84 -48.98 -43.64
CA CYS A 52 -74.48 -50.11 -42.82
C CYS A 52 -73.79 -49.73 -41.52
N LYS A 53 -73.03 -48.64 -41.53
CA LYS A 53 -72.23 -48.22 -40.36
C LYS A 53 -71.77 -46.77 -40.47
N GLU A 54 -71.80 -46.09 -39.31
CA GLU A 54 -71.16 -44.75 -39.14
C GLU A 54 -70.07 -44.88 -38.09
N ILE A 55 -68.95 -44.23 -38.30
CA ILE A 55 -67.77 -44.26 -37.38
C ILE A 55 -67.32 -42.82 -37.27
N ASP A 56 -67.27 -42.32 -36.00
CA ASP A 56 -66.76 -41.01 -35.70
C ASP A 56 -65.23 -41.10 -35.56
N ILE A 57 -64.52 -40.26 -36.35
CA ILE A 57 -63.05 -40.18 -36.34
C ILE A 57 -62.63 -38.79 -35.89
N ILE A 58 -61.96 -38.71 -34.73
CA ILE A 58 -61.44 -37.45 -34.25
C ILE A 58 -59.93 -37.41 -34.45
N VAL A 59 -59.50 -36.50 -35.33
CA VAL A 59 -58.09 -36.23 -35.60
C VAL A 59 -57.63 -35.12 -34.64
N LYS A 60 -56.81 -35.44 -33.65
CA LYS A 60 -56.28 -34.48 -32.70
C LYS A 60 -55.17 -33.65 -33.33
N PRO A 61 -55.05 -32.34 -33.04
CA PRO A 61 -53.92 -31.54 -33.51
C PRO A 61 -52.60 -32.08 -32.89
N PRO A 62 -51.47 -31.97 -33.60
CA PRO A 62 -50.18 -32.35 -33.04
C PRO A 62 -49.87 -31.50 -31.81
N PHE A 63 -49.16 -32.07 -30.83
CA PHE A 63 -48.91 -31.48 -29.49
C PHE A 63 -48.32 -30.06 -29.57
N TYR A 64 -47.45 -29.76 -30.56
CA TYR A 64 -46.83 -28.44 -30.76
C TYR A 64 -47.80 -27.35 -31.26
N LYS A 65 -49.01 -27.70 -31.71
CA LYS A 65 -50.10 -26.78 -32.06
C LYS A 65 -51.21 -26.76 -31.00
N SER A 66 -50.98 -27.37 -29.85
CA SER A 66 -51.93 -27.33 -28.75
C SER A 66 -51.88 -25.96 -28.08
N THR A 67 -52.98 -25.54 -27.48
CA THR A 67 -53.09 -24.31 -26.68
C THR A 67 -52.03 -24.24 -25.58
N TRP A 68 -51.72 -25.38 -24.92
CA TRP A 68 -50.68 -25.49 -23.97
C TRP A 68 -49.28 -25.22 -24.53
N ALA A 69 -49.00 -25.65 -25.75
CA ALA A 69 -47.70 -25.43 -26.40
C ALA A 69 -47.49 -23.92 -26.66
N TYR A 70 -48.51 -23.18 -27.05
CA TYR A 70 -48.41 -21.72 -27.23
C TYR A 70 -48.16 -21.01 -25.90
N CYS A 71 -48.82 -21.41 -24.81
CA CYS A 71 -48.52 -20.89 -23.49
C CYS A 71 -47.08 -21.08 -23.08
N ILE A 72 -46.48 -22.28 -23.37
CA ILE A 72 -45.08 -22.57 -23.10
C ILE A 72 -44.16 -21.69 -23.93
N TYR A 73 -44.44 -21.52 -25.24
CA TYR A 73 -43.65 -20.65 -26.10
C TYR A 73 -43.63 -19.19 -25.64
N VAL A 74 -44.80 -18.66 -25.24
CA VAL A 74 -44.90 -17.30 -24.68
C VAL A 74 -44.10 -17.21 -23.38
N ALA A 75 -44.19 -18.20 -22.49
CA ALA A 75 -43.42 -18.22 -21.24
C ALA A 75 -41.89 -18.23 -21.50
N ILE A 76 -41.43 -19.04 -22.47
CA ILE A 76 -40.01 -19.08 -22.87
C ILE A 76 -39.55 -17.70 -23.37
N ILE A 77 -40.34 -17.05 -24.21
CA ILE A 77 -40.01 -15.73 -24.76
C ILE A 77 -39.92 -14.69 -23.61
N ILE A 78 -40.89 -14.70 -22.69
CA ILE A 78 -40.87 -13.78 -21.52
C ILE A 78 -39.60 -14.02 -20.66
N ILE A 79 -39.27 -15.27 -20.38
CA ILE A 79 -38.05 -15.64 -19.62
C ILE A 79 -36.80 -15.16 -20.38
N ALA A 80 -36.72 -15.38 -21.68
CA ALA A 80 -35.60 -14.93 -22.48
C ALA A 80 -35.41 -13.42 -22.44
N ILE A 81 -36.50 -12.66 -22.59
CA ILE A 81 -36.49 -11.20 -22.48
C ILE A 81 -36.03 -10.77 -21.07
N TYR A 82 -36.57 -11.41 -20.04
CA TYR A 82 -36.17 -11.11 -18.66
C TYR A 82 -34.67 -11.34 -18.43
N LEU A 83 -34.10 -12.46 -18.91
CA LEU A 83 -32.70 -12.78 -18.78
C LEU A 83 -31.83 -11.74 -19.53
N VAL A 84 -32.22 -11.36 -20.74
CA VAL A 84 -31.51 -10.33 -21.51
C VAL A 84 -31.51 -9.00 -20.79
N VAL A 85 -32.68 -8.53 -20.33
CA VAL A 85 -32.80 -7.26 -19.59
C VAL A 85 -32.00 -7.29 -18.27
N SER A 86 -32.08 -8.41 -17.54
CA SER A 86 -31.34 -8.60 -16.29
C SER A 86 -29.83 -8.58 -16.54
N PHE A 87 -29.35 -9.26 -17.57
CA PHE A 87 -27.94 -9.27 -17.96
C PHE A 87 -27.43 -7.85 -18.31
N TYR A 88 -28.16 -7.13 -19.16
CA TYR A 88 -27.79 -5.76 -19.53
C TYR A 88 -27.83 -4.80 -18.34
N SER A 89 -28.84 -4.88 -17.47
CA SER A 89 -28.92 -4.05 -16.28
C SER A 89 -27.79 -4.30 -15.29
N SER A 90 -27.41 -5.57 -15.08
CA SER A 90 -26.27 -5.95 -14.23
C SER A 90 -24.95 -5.43 -14.81
N LYS A 91 -24.77 -5.54 -16.12
CA LYS A 91 -23.58 -5.02 -16.82
C LYS A 91 -23.47 -3.50 -16.72
N LEU A 92 -24.58 -2.78 -16.84
CA LEU A 92 -24.60 -1.32 -16.67
C LEU A 92 -24.28 -0.90 -15.24
N LYS A 93 -24.86 -1.57 -14.24
CA LYS A 93 -24.56 -1.31 -12.82
C LYS A 93 -23.08 -1.55 -12.50
N LEU A 94 -22.51 -2.65 -13.00
CA LEU A 94 -21.09 -2.97 -12.80
C LEU A 94 -20.18 -1.91 -13.45
N ARG A 95 -20.49 -1.45 -14.66
CA ARG A 95 -19.73 -0.38 -15.31
C ARG A 95 -19.80 0.94 -14.54
N ALA A 96 -20.99 1.33 -14.09
CA ALA A 96 -21.17 2.54 -13.29
C ALA A 96 -20.40 2.48 -11.96
N SER A 97 -20.40 1.32 -11.29
CA SER A 97 -19.61 1.08 -10.07
C SER A 97 -18.10 1.21 -10.33
N LEU A 98 -17.60 0.60 -11.40
CA LEU A 98 -16.19 0.69 -11.78
C LEU A 98 -15.76 2.12 -12.15
N GLU A 99 -16.62 2.87 -12.82
CA GLU A 99 -16.34 4.28 -13.13
C GLU A 99 -16.33 5.14 -11.87
N TYR A 100 -17.23 4.87 -10.93
CA TYR A 100 -17.26 5.56 -9.64
C TYR A 100 -15.98 5.30 -8.84
N GLU A 101 -15.56 4.03 -8.70
CA GLU A 101 -14.31 3.68 -8.03
C GLU A 101 -13.07 4.31 -8.69
N LYS A 102 -13.03 4.35 -10.02
CA LYS A 102 -11.94 5.03 -10.75
C LYS A 102 -11.91 6.52 -10.48
N LYS A 103 -13.07 7.17 -10.44
CA LYS A 103 -13.18 8.60 -10.11
C LYS A 103 -12.71 8.88 -8.68
N GLU A 104 -13.17 8.08 -7.74
CA GLU A 104 -12.80 8.21 -6.32
C GLU A 104 -11.28 8.04 -6.13
N LYS A 105 -10.69 6.99 -6.71
CA LYS A 105 -9.24 6.80 -6.69
C LYS A 105 -8.49 7.99 -7.29
N LYS A 106 -8.95 8.51 -8.42
CA LYS A 106 -8.33 9.66 -9.07
C LYS A 106 -8.41 10.91 -8.20
N GLN A 107 -9.54 11.17 -7.56
CA GLN A 107 -9.70 12.31 -6.65
C GLN A 107 -8.79 12.19 -5.42
N ILE A 108 -8.68 10.99 -4.84
CA ILE A 108 -7.77 10.73 -3.72
C ILE A 108 -6.31 10.98 -4.15
N GLU A 109 -5.94 10.51 -5.33
CA GLU A 109 -4.59 10.70 -5.87
C GLU A 109 -4.27 12.18 -6.16
N GLU A 110 -5.20 12.92 -6.79
CA GLU A 110 -5.08 14.37 -7.02
C GLU A 110 -4.97 15.15 -5.70
N LEU A 111 -5.76 14.78 -4.68
CA LEU A 111 -5.69 15.37 -3.36
C LEU A 111 -4.33 15.10 -2.69
N ASN A 112 -3.85 13.87 -2.79
CA ASN A 112 -2.54 13.49 -2.24
C ASN A 112 -1.40 14.23 -2.94
N GLN A 113 -1.43 14.33 -4.27
CA GLN A 113 -0.46 15.11 -5.03
C GLN A 113 -0.50 16.60 -4.69
N SER A 114 -1.69 17.17 -4.52
CA SER A 114 -1.85 18.56 -4.10
C SER A 114 -1.25 18.81 -2.70
N LYS A 115 -1.53 17.93 -1.75
CA LYS A 115 -0.94 17.97 -0.41
C LYS A 115 0.59 17.89 -0.46
N LEU A 116 1.14 17.02 -1.31
CA LEU A 116 2.59 16.88 -1.46
C LEU A 116 3.23 18.16 -2.00
N ARG A 117 2.67 18.72 -3.08
CA ARG A 117 3.14 19.99 -3.66
C ARG A 117 3.10 21.11 -2.62
N PHE A 118 2.04 21.19 -1.84
CA PHE A 118 1.89 22.15 -0.76
C PHE A 118 3.03 22.01 0.28
N PHE A 119 3.29 20.80 0.78
CA PHE A 119 4.36 20.57 1.76
C PHE A 119 5.75 20.83 1.15
N THR A 120 5.99 20.44 -0.10
CA THR A 120 7.26 20.70 -0.79
C THR A 120 7.50 22.19 -0.96
N ASN A 121 6.48 22.94 -1.39
CA ASN A 121 6.60 24.39 -1.57
C ASN A 121 6.83 25.10 -0.23
N ILE A 122 6.04 24.79 0.78
CA ILE A 122 6.21 25.36 2.12
C ILE A 122 7.62 25.12 2.66
N SER A 123 8.18 23.95 2.41
CA SER A 123 9.53 23.67 2.91
C SER A 123 10.62 24.45 2.20
N HIS A 124 10.50 24.61 0.88
CA HIS A 124 11.39 25.52 0.17
C HIS A 124 11.26 26.95 0.69
N GLU A 125 10.03 27.40 0.95
CA GLU A 125 9.76 28.73 1.50
C GLU A 125 10.27 28.92 2.93
N PHE A 126 10.31 27.87 3.75
CA PHE A 126 10.94 27.93 5.08
C PHE A 126 12.46 27.75 5.04
N ARG A 127 12.98 26.89 4.15
CA ARG A 127 14.43 26.64 4.06
C ARG A 127 15.19 27.90 3.72
N THR A 128 14.71 28.69 2.78
CA THR A 128 15.37 29.91 2.33
C THR A 128 15.58 30.96 3.44
N PRO A 129 14.55 31.41 4.17
CA PRO A 129 14.75 32.38 5.25
C PRO A 129 15.58 31.81 6.40
N LEU A 130 15.41 30.50 6.75
CA LEU A 130 16.23 29.88 7.78
C LEU A 130 17.71 29.83 7.40
N THR A 131 18.03 29.50 6.15
CA THR A 131 19.42 29.53 5.67
C THR A 131 20.02 30.93 5.74
N LEU A 132 19.26 31.96 5.38
CA LEU A 132 19.70 33.34 5.51
C LEU A 132 19.91 33.74 6.98
N ILE A 133 19.02 33.33 7.90
CA ILE A 133 19.18 33.58 9.34
C ILE A 133 20.45 32.89 9.87
N VAL A 134 20.67 31.61 9.50
CA VAL A 134 21.89 30.87 9.89
C VAL A 134 23.14 31.59 9.41
N SER A 135 23.20 31.96 8.12
CA SER A 135 24.36 32.66 7.55
C SER A 135 24.63 34.01 8.22
N GLN A 136 23.58 34.78 8.56
CA GLN A 136 23.76 36.04 9.26
C GLN A 136 24.26 35.84 10.72
N LEU A 137 23.78 34.78 11.38
CA LEU A 137 24.26 34.45 12.74
C LEU A 137 25.71 33.98 12.70
N GLU A 138 26.11 33.17 11.72
CA GLU A 138 27.49 32.73 11.54
C GLU A 138 28.43 33.93 11.31
N MET A 139 28.06 34.83 10.40
CA MET A 139 28.82 36.08 10.17
C MET A 139 28.93 36.95 11.44
N LEU A 140 27.89 37.00 12.24
CA LEU A 140 27.96 37.76 13.53
C LEU A 140 28.86 37.02 14.51
N MET A 141 28.81 35.70 14.61
CA MET A 141 29.62 34.90 15.53
C MET A 141 31.11 34.89 15.20
N GLU A 142 31.50 35.12 13.93
CA GLU A 142 32.89 35.26 13.51
C GLU A 142 33.53 36.56 13.96
N ARG A 143 32.76 37.55 14.42
CA ARG A 143 33.29 38.84 14.88
C ARG A 143 33.96 38.71 16.25
N SER A 144 35.18 39.22 16.36
CA SER A 144 35.99 39.20 17.60
C SER A 144 35.60 40.24 18.64
N ASP A 145 34.71 41.20 18.31
CA ASP A 145 34.31 42.33 19.12
C ASP A 145 33.00 42.11 19.90
N ILE A 146 32.48 40.90 19.95
CA ILE A 146 31.20 40.55 20.58
C ILE A 146 31.40 40.30 22.09
N GLN A 147 30.55 40.93 22.91
CA GLN A 147 30.53 40.66 24.34
C GLN A 147 30.12 39.20 24.62
N PRO A 148 30.74 38.51 25.61
CA PRO A 148 30.46 37.09 25.89
C PRO A 148 28.98 36.77 26.12
N LEU A 149 28.24 37.67 26.79
CA LEU A 149 26.80 37.51 27.01
C LEU A 149 25.99 37.54 25.69
N VAL A 150 26.38 38.40 24.73
CA VAL A 150 25.73 38.48 23.43
C VAL A 150 26.08 37.25 22.59
N TYR A 151 27.34 36.80 22.63
CA TYR A 151 27.81 35.60 21.95
C TYR A 151 27.03 34.35 22.40
N SER A 152 26.84 34.16 23.71
CA SER A 152 26.05 33.01 24.22
C SER A 152 24.60 33.04 23.74
N LYS A 153 23.98 34.20 23.62
CA LYS A 153 22.63 34.35 23.05
C LYS A 153 22.60 34.06 21.56
N LEU A 154 23.61 34.48 20.79
CA LEU A 154 23.75 34.17 19.34
C LEU A 154 23.89 32.67 19.13
N VAL A 155 24.72 31.97 19.91
CA VAL A 155 24.87 30.53 19.89
C VAL A 155 23.52 29.82 20.13
N ASN A 156 22.75 30.28 21.10
CA ASN A 156 21.43 29.71 21.38
C ASN A 156 20.42 29.95 20.22
N ILE A 157 20.42 31.14 19.63
CA ILE A 157 19.55 31.42 18.47
C ILE A 157 19.97 30.56 17.28
N HIS A 158 21.27 30.48 16.98
CA HIS A 158 21.83 29.65 15.94
C HIS A 158 21.41 28.16 16.07
N ARG A 159 21.59 27.62 17.30
CA ARG A 159 21.18 26.24 17.63
C ARG A 159 19.68 26.00 17.37
N ASN A 160 18.82 26.94 17.80
CA ASN A 160 17.37 26.84 17.60
C ASN A 160 16.99 26.94 16.10
N THR A 161 17.68 27.76 15.33
CA THR A 161 17.45 27.90 13.88
C THR A 161 17.85 26.62 13.13
N LEU A 162 18.99 26.02 13.45
CA LEU A 162 19.41 24.72 12.91
C LEU A 162 18.44 23.61 13.28
N ARG A 163 17.92 23.61 14.53
CA ARG A 163 16.89 22.66 14.95
C ARG A 163 15.62 22.81 14.14
N MET A 164 15.18 24.04 13.86
CA MET A 164 14.00 24.29 13.03
C MET A 164 14.21 23.86 11.57
N LYS A 165 15.40 24.13 10.98
CA LYS A 165 15.78 23.65 9.66
C LYS A 165 15.69 22.12 9.58
N ARG A 166 16.20 21.41 10.58
CA ARG A 166 16.13 19.93 10.68
C ARG A 166 14.69 19.44 10.75
N LEU A 167 13.86 20.01 11.66
CA LEU A 167 12.46 19.62 11.81
C LEU A 167 11.69 19.69 10.49
N ILE A 168 11.88 20.76 9.74
CA ILE A 168 11.23 20.97 8.46
C ILE A 168 11.71 19.92 7.44
N THR A 169 13.00 19.64 7.39
CA THR A 169 13.57 18.64 6.47
C THR A 169 13.07 17.22 6.79
N GLU A 170 13.13 16.81 8.07
CA GLU A 170 12.66 15.51 8.52
C GLU A 170 11.15 15.31 8.29
N LEU A 171 10.33 16.36 8.51
CA LEU A 171 8.89 16.33 8.26
C LEU A 171 8.58 16.11 6.77
N LEU A 172 9.36 16.71 5.89
CA LEU A 172 9.20 16.58 4.46
C LEU A 172 9.61 15.21 3.94
N ASP A 173 10.80 14.75 4.32
CA ASP A 173 11.31 13.44 3.93
C ASP A 173 10.32 12.37 4.36
N PHE A 174 9.79 12.51 5.57
CA PHE A 174 8.75 11.63 6.08
C PHE A 174 7.47 11.67 5.22
N ARG A 175 7.00 12.88 4.85
CA ARG A 175 5.78 13.02 4.02
C ARG A 175 5.95 12.49 2.61
N LYS A 176 7.12 12.71 1.98
CA LYS A 176 7.44 12.13 0.67
C LYS A 176 7.38 10.61 0.70
N GLN A 177 7.89 10.02 1.76
CA GLN A 177 7.96 8.58 1.92
C GLN A 177 6.59 7.96 2.23
N GLU A 178 5.79 8.56 3.12
CA GLU A 178 4.44 8.09 3.50
C GLU A 178 3.52 7.96 2.27
N GLN A 179 3.71 8.80 1.28
CA GLN A 179 2.88 8.82 0.07
C GLN A 179 3.44 7.98 -1.08
N GLY A 180 4.56 7.26 -0.85
CA GLY A 180 5.18 6.41 -1.88
C GLY A 180 5.74 7.19 -3.08
N PHE A 181 5.95 8.50 -2.95
CA PHE A 181 6.50 9.34 -4.02
C PHE A 181 8.01 9.26 -4.12
N GLU A 182 8.69 8.78 -3.10
CA GLU A 182 10.12 8.58 -3.14
C GLU A 182 10.42 7.27 -3.89
N LYS A 183 10.97 7.43 -5.09
CA LYS A 183 11.42 6.29 -5.89
C LYS A 183 12.77 5.84 -5.33
N PHE A 184 12.76 4.74 -4.62
CA PHE A 184 13.99 4.11 -4.13
C PHE A 184 14.88 3.69 -5.30
N LYS A 185 16.18 4.01 -5.20
CA LYS A 185 17.20 3.67 -6.17
C LYS A 185 18.14 2.64 -5.54
N TYR A 186 17.90 1.39 -5.81
CA TYR A 186 18.68 0.30 -5.24
C TYR A 186 19.97 0.07 -6.03
N SER A 187 21.09 0.01 -5.33
CA SER A 187 22.39 -0.41 -5.87
C SER A 187 22.95 -1.58 -5.06
N LYS A 188 23.73 -2.41 -5.73
CA LYS A 188 24.41 -3.54 -5.09
C LYS A 188 25.72 -3.04 -4.49
N GLN A 189 25.82 -3.00 -3.17
CA GLN A 189 26.93 -2.42 -2.45
C GLN A 189 27.43 -3.33 -1.34
N ASN A 190 28.71 -3.21 -0.98
CA ASN A 190 29.26 -3.85 0.20
C ASN A 190 28.78 -3.12 1.45
N ILE A 191 27.97 -3.80 2.26
CA ILE A 191 27.38 -3.22 3.48
C ILE A 191 28.45 -2.86 4.52
N TYR A 192 29.56 -3.59 4.59
CA TYR A 192 30.65 -3.29 5.54
C TYR A 192 31.39 -2.01 5.15
N SER A 193 31.73 -1.82 3.86
CA SER A 193 32.37 -0.62 3.39
C SER A 193 31.49 0.61 3.58
N PHE A 194 30.19 0.48 3.28
CA PHE A 194 29.20 1.53 3.49
C PHE A 194 29.13 1.95 4.98
N LEU A 195 29.08 0.98 5.89
CA LEU A 195 29.01 1.27 7.32
C LEU A 195 30.36 1.77 7.89
N ASP A 196 31.50 1.38 7.31
CA ASP A 196 32.81 1.87 7.72
C ASP A 196 32.97 3.36 7.40
N GLU A 197 32.47 3.84 6.26
CA GLU A 197 32.43 5.26 5.93
C GLU A 197 31.65 6.06 6.98
N ILE A 198 30.46 5.58 7.37
CA ILE A 198 29.66 6.20 8.41
C ILE A 198 30.36 6.15 9.77
N TYR A 199 30.93 5.00 10.13
CA TYR A 199 31.68 4.83 11.37
C TYR A 199 32.85 5.83 11.46
N LEU A 200 33.59 6.02 10.37
CA LEU A 200 34.71 6.96 10.33
C LEU A 200 34.24 8.42 10.56
N SER A 201 33.09 8.79 10.02
CA SER A 201 32.52 10.13 10.21
C SER A 201 32.18 10.43 11.68
N PHE A 202 31.80 9.41 12.46
CA PHE A 202 31.51 9.55 13.88
C PHE A 202 32.72 9.41 14.82
N LYS A 203 33.85 8.95 14.31
CA LYS A 203 35.03 8.63 15.13
C LYS A 203 35.63 9.85 15.86
N GLU A 204 35.70 11.01 15.20
CA GLU A 204 36.19 12.24 15.84
C GLU A 204 35.21 12.74 16.89
N TYR A 205 33.92 12.67 16.58
CA TYR A 205 32.87 13.05 17.50
C TYR A 205 32.86 12.16 18.76
N ALA A 206 33.09 10.86 18.61
CA ALA A 206 33.23 9.93 19.72
C ALA A 206 34.39 10.28 20.65
N ARG A 207 35.55 10.68 20.07
CA ARG A 207 36.70 11.13 20.84
C ARG A 207 36.39 12.39 21.65
N GLY A 208 35.74 13.38 21.05
CA GLY A 208 35.33 14.60 21.71
C GLY A 208 34.38 14.38 22.89
N LYS A 209 33.52 13.39 22.77
CA LYS A 209 32.58 12.97 23.83
C LYS A 209 33.11 11.93 24.80
N GLN A 210 34.35 11.49 24.67
CA GLN A 210 34.94 10.40 25.50
C GLN A 210 34.09 9.11 25.47
N ILE A 211 33.43 8.82 24.34
CA ILE A 211 32.64 7.61 24.13
C ILE A 211 33.48 6.62 23.33
N ASN A 212 33.50 5.36 23.74
CA ASN A 212 34.15 4.31 22.98
C ASN A 212 33.24 3.87 21.84
N LEU A 213 33.65 4.12 20.58
CA LEU A 213 32.91 3.72 19.38
C LEU A 213 33.64 2.55 18.72
N GLU A 214 32.97 1.42 18.55
CA GLU A 214 33.51 0.18 17.99
C GLU A 214 32.72 -0.26 16.75
N PHE A 215 33.43 -0.71 15.70
CA PHE A 215 32.83 -1.42 14.59
C PHE A 215 33.36 -2.86 14.57
N LEU A 216 32.48 -3.79 14.96
CA LEU A 216 32.80 -5.20 15.09
C LEU A 216 32.72 -5.91 13.73
N ASN A 217 33.70 -6.81 13.45
CA ASN A 217 33.74 -7.62 12.23
C ASN A 217 33.79 -6.84 10.91
N LYS A 218 34.40 -5.66 10.89
CA LYS A 218 34.40 -4.74 9.74
C LYS A 218 35.15 -5.29 8.50
N ASP A 219 36.08 -6.22 8.66
CA ASP A 219 36.95 -6.74 7.60
C ASP A 219 36.28 -7.87 6.78
N ARG A 220 34.97 -7.79 6.58
CA ARG A 220 34.17 -8.73 5.78
C ARG A 220 33.66 -8.08 4.51
N ASN A 221 33.24 -8.93 3.58
CA ASN A 221 32.62 -8.51 2.34
C ASN A 221 31.25 -9.18 2.18
N LEU A 222 30.20 -8.38 2.16
CA LEU A 222 28.84 -8.86 1.92
C LEU A 222 28.11 -7.85 1.03
N GLU A 223 27.75 -8.29 -0.16
CA GLU A 223 27.01 -7.47 -1.12
C GLU A 223 25.51 -7.54 -0.85
N VAL A 224 24.91 -6.39 -0.65
CA VAL A 224 23.48 -6.22 -0.36
C VAL A 224 22.90 -5.18 -1.31
N TRP A 225 21.63 -5.34 -1.69
CA TRP A 225 20.91 -4.37 -2.46
C TRP A 225 20.17 -3.39 -1.53
N PHE A 226 20.53 -2.12 -1.58
CA PHE A 226 19.86 -1.07 -0.82
C PHE A 226 19.98 0.29 -1.50
N ASP A 227 19.13 1.23 -1.09
CA ASP A 227 19.28 2.64 -1.45
C ASP A 227 20.26 3.28 -0.46
N VAL A 228 21.42 3.67 -0.98
CA VAL A 228 22.53 4.20 -0.19
C VAL A 228 22.12 5.45 0.60
N VAL A 229 21.45 6.39 -0.05
CA VAL A 229 21.04 7.67 0.56
C VAL A 229 20.02 7.44 1.67
N GLN A 230 19.08 6.54 1.46
CA GLN A 230 18.04 6.27 2.43
C GLN A 230 18.56 5.45 3.62
N LEU A 231 19.37 4.43 3.36
CA LEU A 231 19.95 3.64 4.43
C LEU A 231 20.94 4.46 5.28
N GLU A 232 21.68 5.37 4.66
CA GLU A 232 22.55 6.32 5.38
C GLU A 232 21.76 7.11 6.41
N LYS A 233 20.59 7.70 6.04
CA LYS A 233 19.71 8.41 6.98
C LYS A 233 19.30 7.55 8.17
N VAL A 234 19.01 6.26 7.94
CA VAL A 234 18.66 5.32 9.02
C VAL A 234 19.83 5.16 10.00
N ILE A 235 21.01 4.82 9.49
CA ILE A 235 22.18 4.54 10.34
C ILE A 235 22.63 5.79 11.10
N TYR A 236 22.65 6.95 10.43
CA TYR A 236 22.92 8.23 11.10
C TYR A 236 21.95 8.54 12.23
N ASN A 237 20.65 8.28 12.03
CA ASN A 237 19.65 8.49 13.04
C ASN A 237 19.85 7.57 14.25
N LEU A 238 20.15 6.29 14.01
CA LEU A 238 20.42 5.34 15.10
C LEU A 238 21.68 5.69 15.87
N LEU A 239 22.79 6.00 15.17
CA LEU A 239 24.05 6.41 15.81
C LEU A 239 23.89 7.74 16.57
N SER A 240 23.24 8.74 15.96
CA SER A 240 22.96 10.03 16.63
C SER A 240 22.18 9.85 17.92
N ASN A 241 21.17 8.96 17.93
CA ASN A 241 20.43 8.62 19.15
C ASN A 241 21.34 7.90 20.16
N ALA A 242 22.17 6.96 19.76
CA ALA A 242 23.14 6.29 20.64
C ALA A 242 24.07 7.30 21.31
N PHE A 243 24.66 8.24 20.54
CA PHE A 243 25.53 9.28 21.06
C PHE A 243 24.80 10.29 21.96
N LYS A 244 23.53 10.52 21.73
CA LYS A 244 22.72 11.44 22.53
C LYS A 244 22.41 10.90 23.92
N TYR A 245 22.17 9.59 24.01
CA TYR A 245 21.71 8.95 25.24
C TYR A 245 22.78 8.15 25.97
N THR A 246 24.00 8.05 25.41
CA THR A 246 25.15 7.43 26.07
C THR A 246 25.92 8.46 26.87
N PRO A 247 26.14 8.24 28.18
CA PRO A 247 26.93 9.14 29.01
C PRO A 247 28.42 9.07 28.64
N LEU A 248 29.21 10.02 29.17
CA LEU A 248 30.68 10.03 29.08
C LEU A 248 31.25 8.71 29.58
N GLY A 249 32.24 8.15 28.86
CA GLY A 249 32.84 6.88 29.16
C GLY A 249 32.06 5.63 28.74
N GLY A 250 30.86 5.83 28.16
CA GLY A 250 30.06 4.72 27.63
C GLY A 250 30.58 4.18 26.32
N THR A 251 29.98 3.09 25.84
CA THR A 251 30.35 2.39 24.61
C THR A 251 29.19 2.34 23.65
N ILE A 252 29.49 2.56 22.36
CA ILE A 252 28.58 2.37 21.23
C ILE A 252 29.22 1.36 20.28
N SER A 253 28.50 0.32 19.91
CA SER A 253 28.97 -0.69 18.99
C SER A 253 28.09 -0.79 17.76
N LEU A 254 28.72 -0.87 16.59
CA LEU A 254 28.13 -1.19 15.32
C LEU A 254 28.56 -2.60 14.91
N SER A 255 27.65 -3.42 14.44
CA SER A 255 27.98 -4.77 13.96
C SER A 255 27.07 -5.18 12.82
N VAL A 256 27.60 -6.09 11.99
CA VAL A 256 26.86 -6.70 10.87
C VAL A 256 26.95 -8.22 11.02
N GLN A 257 25.79 -8.86 10.86
CA GLN A 257 25.71 -10.32 10.91
C GLN A 257 24.76 -10.82 9.81
N GLU A 258 25.22 -11.83 9.09
CA GLU A 258 24.36 -12.55 8.15
C GLU A 258 23.56 -13.60 8.91
N TYR A 259 22.26 -13.65 8.66
CA TYR A 259 21.34 -14.59 9.27
C TYR A 259 20.33 -15.13 8.25
N GLY A 260 20.54 -16.37 7.81
CA GLY A 260 19.69 -17.00 6.81
C GLY A 260 19.70 -16.24 5.48
N ASN A 261 18.56 -15.67 5.09
CA ASN A 261 18.38 -14.90 3.86
C ASN A 261 18.31 -13.37 4.12
N SER A 262 18.84 -12.93 5.25
CA SER A 262 18.83 -11.53 5.68
C SER A 262 20.20 -11.12 6.23
N VAL A 263 20.49 -9.83 6.18
CA VAL A 263 21.60 -9.20 6.89
C VAL A 263 21.04 -8.37 8.03
N MET A 264 21.65 -8.50 9.20
CA MET A 264 21.31 -7.73 10.40
C MET A 264 22.41 -6.71 10.66
N VAL A 265 22.04 -5.43 10.66
CA VAL A 265 22.88 -4.33 11.13
C VAL A 265 22.42 -3.96 12.53
N THR A 266 23.32 -4.01 13.49
CA THR A 266 23.03 -3.77 14.91
C THR A 266 23.79 -2.54 15.40
N VAL A 267 23.07 -1.60 16.00
CA VAL A 267 23.62 -0.45 16.74
C VAL A 267 23.26 -0.64 18.20
N SER A 268 24.27 -0.80 19.07
CA SER A 268 24.06 -0.98 20.51
C SER A 268 24.80 0.08 21.29
N ASP A 269 24.17 0.60 22.33
CA ASP A 269 24.74 1.58 23.26
C ASP A 269 24.61 1.13 24.71
N THR A 270 25.46 1.67 25.56
CA THR A 270 25.42 1.50 27.01
C THR A 270 24.81 2.73 27.71
N GLY A 271 23.83 3.33 27.08
CA GLY A 271 23.17 4.54 27.55
C GLY A 271 22.11 4.31 28.63
N VAL A 272 21.28 5.31 28.83
CA VAL A 272 20.23 5.30 29.88
C VAL A 272 19.15 4.24 29.65
N GLY A 273 19.07 3.67 28.46
CA GLY A 273 18.03 2.70 28.08
C GLY A 273 16.65 3.34 27.92
N ILE A 274 15.67 2.49 27.65
CA ILE A 274 14.28 2.85 27.39
C ILE A 274 13.37 1.97 28.26
N ALA A 275 12.43 2.57 28.94
CA ALA A 275 11.44 1.87 29.75
C ALA A 275 10.57 0.97 28.86
N GLU A 276 10.20 -0.22 29.35
CA GLU A 276 9.45 -1.23 28.62
C GLU A 276 8.14 -0.69 28.05
N GLU A 277 7.44 0.15 28.80
CA GLU A 277 6.18 0.79 28.41
C GLU A 277 6.29 1.72 27.17
N SER A 278 7.51 2.17 26.88
CA SER A 278 7.82 3.07 25.78
C SER A 278 8.28 2.36 24.51
N LEU A 279 8.73 1.11 24.60
CA LEU A 279 9.35 0.39 23.49
C LEU A 279 8.45 0.26 22.27
N ASP A 280 7.16 0.04 22.44
CA ASP A 280 6.20 -0.04 21.36
C ASP A 280 5.91 1.31 20.70
N LYS A 281 6.12 2.41 21.46
CA LYS A 281 5.75 3.78 21.04
C LYS A 281 6.91 4.57 20.44
N ILE A 282 8.17 4.14 20.64
CA ILE A 282 9.34 4.92 20.16
C ILE A 282 9.39 5.09 18.64
N PHE A 283 8.68 4.25 17.89
CA PHE A 283 8.52 4.37 16.45
C PHE A 283 7.29 5.19 16.06
N ASP A 284 6.48 5.63 17.02
CA ASP A 284 5.34 6.52 16.76
C ASP A 284 5.82 7.94 16.49
N ARG A 285 5.06 8.64 15.67
CA ARG A 285 5.37 10.02 15.26
C ARG A 285 5.28 10.97 16.43
N PHE A 286 6.26 11.86 16.55
CA PHE A 286 6.34 12.88 17.60
C PHE A 286 6.40 12.29 19.02
N TYR A 287 6.52 10.98 19.15
CA TYR A 287 6.68 10.37 20.45
C TYR A 287 8.10 10.60 20.98
N GLN A 288 8.18 11.00 22.22
CA GLN A 288 9.43 11.19 22.97
C GLN A 288 9.23 10.64 24.35
N VAL A 289 10.23 9.93 24.86
CA VAL A 289 10.24 9.53 26.26
C VAL A 289 10.52 10.78 27.09
N ASP A 290 9.65 11.08 28.06
CA ASP A 290 9.87 12.18 29.00
C ASP A 290 11.12 11.87 29.85
N SER A 291 12.27 12.32 29.39
CA SER A 291 13.53 12.21 30.12
C SER A 291 13.87 13.50 30.82
N MET A 292 14.38 13.39 32.01
CA MET A 292 14.80 14.54 32.86
C MET A 292 15.90 15.41 32.24
N ASN A 293 16.50 14.97 31.12
CA ASN A 293 17.50 15.74 30.38
C ASN A 293 16.84 16.58 29.30
N ASN A 294 17.06 17.88 29.31
CA ASN A 294 16.57 18.93 28.40
C ASN A 294 16.87 18.73 26.88
N GLN A 295 17.35 17.58 26.47
CA GLN A 295 17.71 17.25 25.05
C GLN A 295 16.51 16.72 24.28
N LYS A 296 15.49 17.55 24.04
CA LYS A 296 14.33 17.17 23.24
C LYS A 296 14.71 16.93 21.77
N GLY A 297 14.42 15.75 21.26
CA GLY A 297 14.53 15.41 19.84
C GLY A 297 13.32 15.94 19.04
N THR A 298 13.17 15.47 17.80
CA THR A 298 12.02 15.79 16.94
C THR A 298 10.87 14.78 17.08
N GLY A 299 11.20 13.55 17.52
CA GLY A 299 10.28 12.42 17.56
C GLY A 299 9.89 11.87 16.16
N ILE A 300 10.59 12.30 15.10
CA ILE A 300 10.32 11.87 13.71
C ILE A 300 11.36 10.84 13.26
N GLY A 301 12.60 10.93 13.74
CA GLY A 301 13.72 10.18 13.21
C GLY A 301 13.53 8.64 13.23
N LEU A 302 13.07 8.05 14.34
CA LEU A 302 12.84 6.61 14.43
C LEU A 302 11.63 6.17 13.58
N ALA A 303 10.58 6.97 13.51
CA ALA A 303 9.45 6.72 12.63
C ALA A 303 9.87 6.73 11.15
N LEU A 304 10.73 7.67 10.75
CA LEU A 304 11.32 7.74 9.42
C LEU A 304 12.21 6.52 9.15
N ALA A 305 13.10 6.15 10.09
CA ALA A 305 13.95 4.98 9.96
C ALA A 305 13.13 3.70 9.75
N LYS A 306 12.06 3.50 10.52
CA LYS A 306 11.14 2.38 10.36
C LYS A 306 10.52 2.37 8.96
N SER A 307 10.00 3.49 8.50
CA SER A 307 9.37 3.61 7.18
C SER A 307 10.36 3.33 6.04
N ILE A 308 11.62 3.79 6.14
CA ILE A 308 12.67 3.49 5.16
C ILE A 308 12.97 1.98 5.12
N ILE A 309 13.12 1.35 6.27
CA ILE A 309 13.45 -0.09 6.34
C ILE A 309 12.27 -0.94 5.85
N GLU A 310 11.03 -0.58 6.17
CA GLU A 310 9.84 -1.25 5.65
C GLU A 310 9.73 -1.11 4.12
N ALA A 311 10.12 0.03 3.55
CA ALA A 311 10.18 0.22 2.09
C ALA A 311 11.25 -0.69 1.44
N HIS A 312 12.38 -0.95 2.14
CA HIS A 312 13.37 -1.95 1.74
C HIS A 312 12.91 -3.41 1.96
N LYS A 313 11.65 -3.64 2.37
CA LYS A 313 11.11 -4.95 2.76
C LYS A 313 11.88 -5.60 3.92
N GLY A 314 12.55 -4.77 4.69
CA GLY A 314 13.27 -5.14 5.91
C GLY A 314 12.42 -4.94 7.16
N LYS A 315 13.05 -5.10 8.32
CA LYS A 315 12.46 -4.93 9.63
C LYS A 315 13.42 -4.19 10.55
N ILE A 316 12.90 -3.25 11.34
CA ILE A 316 13.65 -2.64 12.44
C ILE A 316 13.04 -3.08 13.77
N SER A 317 13.87 -3.39 14.73
CA SER A 317 13.48 -3.79 16.07
C SER A 317 14.39 -3.17 17.12
N VAL A 318 13.92 -3.12 18.36
CA VAL A 318 14.63 -2.56 19.50
C VAL A 318 14.59 -3.53 20.67
N ARG A 319 15.71 -3.59 21.41
CA ARG A 319 15.79 -4.21 22.72
C ARG A 319 16.46 -3.22 23.64
N SER A 320 15.85 -2.91 24.77
CA SER A 320 16.40 -1.96 25.73
C SER A 320 16.00 -2.36 27.13
N MET A 321 16.84 -1.96 28.07
CA MET A 321 16.57 -2.06 29.49
C MET A 321 17.05 -0.77 30.13
N GLU A 322 16.19 -0.13 30.92
CA GLU A 322 16.50 1.11 31.61
C GLU A 322 17.76 0.95 32.48
N GLY A 323 18.69 1.88 32.36
CA GLY A 323 20.01 1.86 33.02
C GLY A 323 21.05 0.91 32.40
N LYS A 324 20.74 0.14 31.35
CA LYS A 324 21.69 -0.80 30.73
C LYS A 324 22.00 -0.49 29.26
N GLY A 325 21.22 0.37 28.62
CA GLY A 325 21.41 0.75 27.24
C GLY A 325 20.36 0.23 26.28
N THR A 326 20.57 0.51 25.00
CA THR A 326 19.63 0.20 23.92
C THR A 326 20.34 -0.51 22.77
N THR A 327 19.65 -1.44 22.13
CA THR A 327 20.12 -2.15 20.94
C THR A 327 19.04 -2.07 19.86
N PHE A 328 19.34 -1.38 18.77
CA PHE A 328 18.53 -1.38 17.56
C PHE A 328 19.08 -2.42 16.58
N VAL A 329 18.18 -3.17 15.97
CA VAL A 329 18.52 -4.16 14.94
C VAL A 329 17.74 -3.82 13.67
N VAL A 330 18.46 -3.60 12.59
CA VAL A 330 17.94 -3.40 11.23
C VAL A 330 18.19 -4.67 10.44
N GLU A 331 17.13 -5.29 9.96
CA GLU A 331 17.16 -6.48 9.12
C GLU A 331 16.83 -6.11 7.69
N LEU A 332 17.70 -6.44 6.73
CA LEU A 332 17.50 -6.24 5.30
C LEU A 332 17.54 -7.59 4.57
N PRO A 333 16.67 -7.83 3.59
CA PRO A 333 16.69 -9.05 2.80
C PRO A 333 17.93 -9.12 1.91
N LEU A 334 18.52 -10.31 1.79
CA LEU A 334 19.56 -10.61 0.81
C LEU A 334 18.93 -10.87 -0.58
N GLY A 335 19.72 -10.58 -1.62
CA GLY A 335 19.27 -10.73 -3.01
C GLY A 335 18.39 -9.58 -3.50
N ASP A 336 17.84 -9.71 -4.69
CA ASP A 336 17.12 -8.66 -5.42
C ASP A 336 15.67 -9.04 -5.80
N SER A 337 15.16 -10.15 -5.30
CA SER A 337 13.82 -10.67 -5.66
C SER A 337 12.66 -9.73 -5.29
N HIS A 338 12.91 -8.81 -4.36
CA HIS A 338 11.94 -7.83 -3.86
C HIS A 338 12.03 -6.47 -4.58
N ILE A 339 12.97 -6.33 -5.54
CA ILE A 339 13.29 -5.08 -6.23
C ILE A 339 12.91 -5.22 -7.71
N THR A 340 12.21 -4.22 -8.25
CA THR A 340 11.89 -4.18 -9.69
C THR A 340 13.09 -3.67 -10.50
N ASP A 341 13.22 -4.10 -11.76
CA ASP A 341 14.34 -3.66 -12.61
C ASP A 341 14.39 -2.14 -12.83
N ALA A 342 13.24 -1.47 -12.78
CA ALA A 342 13.16 -0.02 -12.88
C ALA A 342 13.73 0.73 -11.64
N GLN A 343 13.92 0.03 -10.53
CA GLN A 343 14.47 0.59 -9.29
C GLN A 343 15.97 0.30 -9.14
N LYS A 344 16.54 -0.58 -9.95
CA LYS A 344 17.97 -0.93 -9.92
C LYS A 344 18.81 0.09 -10.66
N ILE A 345 19.88 0.55 -10.03
CA ILE A 345 20.88 1.45 -10.63
C ILE A 345 22.26 0.80 -10.53
N ALA A 346 23.13 1.07 -11.53
CA ALA A 346 24.48 0.48 -11.57
C ALA A 346 25.44 1.12 -10.56
N THR A 347 25.33 2.45 -10.38
CA THR A 347 26.15 3.23 -9.44
C THR A 347 25.24 4.14 -8.64
N PRO A 348 25.46 4.27 -7.31
CA PRO A 348 24.68 5.18 -6.50
C PRO A 348 24.96 6.62 -6.99
N ASP A 349 23.88 7.39 -7.14
CA ASP A 349 23.94 8.82 -7.42
C ASP A 349 24.24 9.51 -6.08
N ILE A 350 25.51 9.48 -5.69
CA ILE A 350 25.98 10.12 -4.46
C ILE A 350 26.10 11.60 -4.79
N ASP A 351 25.02 12.33 -4.60
CA ASP A 351 25.10 13.77 -4.55
C ASP A 351 25.86 14.14 -3.25
N SER A 352 27.11 14.55 -3.39
CA SER A 352 28.03 14.87 -2.28
C SER A 352 27.48 15.94 -1.30
N SER A 353 26.35 16.56 -1.64
CA SER A 353 25.62 17.48 -0.78
C SER A 353 24.95 16.80 0.44
N CYS A 354 24.59 15.51 0.36
CA CYS A 354 23.99 14.79 1.50
C CYS A 354 25.02 14.49 2.59
N ILE A 355 26.24 14.12 2.21
CA ILE A 355 27.34 13.83 3.17
C ILE A 355 27.77 15.12 3.88
N SER A 356 27.82 16.25 3.18
CA SER A 356 28.22 17.54 3.77
C SER A 356 27.15 18.11 4.74
N GLU A 357 25.87 17.94 4.44
CA GLU A 357 24.80 18.38 5.37
C GLU A 357 24.75 17.51 6.63
N LEU A 358 25.05 16.19 6.53
CA LEU A 358 25.03 15.27 7.64
C LEU A 358 26.31 15.33 8.50
N THR A 359 27.49 15.57 7.92
CA THR A 359 28.77 15.74 8.65
C THR A 359 28.81 17.03 9.48
N VAL A 360 28.18 18.10 9.01
CA VAL A 360 27.99 19.32 9.80
C VAL A 360 27.15 19.05 11.08
N TYR A 361 26.29 18.03 11.06
CA TYR A 361 25.51 17.60 12.24
C TYR A 361 26.32 16.86 13.30
N GLY A 362 27.36 16.12 12.90
CA GLY A 362 28.24 15.38 13.84
C GLY A 362 29.26 16.29 14.51
N SER A 363 29.73 17.33 13.82
CA SER A 363 30.84 18.18 14.27
C SER A 363 30.42 19.42 15.11
N GLN A 364 29.15 19.76 15.19
CA GLN A 364 28.67 21.00 15.82
C GLN A 364 27.98 20.82 17.17
N VAL A 365 28.34 19.83 17.97
CA VAL A 365 28.06 19.90 19.41
C VAL A 365 29.33 20.38 20.09
N PRO A 366 29.45 21.67 20.48
CA PRO A 366 30.57 22.08 21.26
C PRO A 366 30.60 21.28 22.56
N ALA A 367 31.72 20.60 22.82
CA ALA A 367 32.12 20.30 24.18
C ALA A 367 32.16 21.66 24.91
N ASP A 368 31.62 21.69 26.12
CA ASP A 368 31.70 22.82 27.04
C ASP A 368 30.79 24.03 26.81
N VAL A 369 29.53 23.87 27.22
CA VAL A 369 28.89 24.88 28.05
C VAL A 369 28.55 24.17 29.36
N VAL A 370 29.45 24.27 30.32
CA VAL A 370 29.24 24.03 31.74
C VAL A 370 27.97 24.79 32.14
N ASP A 371 27.08 24.09 32.77
CA ASP A 371 25.85 24.64 33.35
C ASP A 371 26.15 25.80 34.28
N ASP A 372 26.02 27.02 33.83
CA ASP A 372 26.05 28.25 34.66
C ASP A 372 24.67 28.53 35.28
N GLU A 373 23.81 27.55 35.44
CA GLU A 373 22.56 27.69 36.23
C GLU A 373 22.76 27.68 37.73
N ASN A 374 24.00 27.51 38.23
CA ASN A 374 24.28 27.57 39.67
C ASN A 374 24.81 28.93 40.15
N MET A 375 24.95 29.95 39.32
CA MET A 375 25.39 31.29 39.77
C MET A 375 24.26 32.24 40.16
N ASP A 376 23.03 31.99 39.77
CA ASP A 376 21.91 32.89 40.18
C ASP A 376 21.35 32.57 41.58
N ASN A 377 21.63 31.40 42.15
CA ASN A 377 21.18 31.07 43.51
C ASN A 377 22.14 31.50 44.63
N GLN A 378 23.34 31.98 44.30
CA GLN A 378 24.26 32.54 45.34
C GLN A 378 24.17 34.05 45.50
N SER A 379 23.55 34.77 44.57
CA SER A 379 23.39 36.23 44.69
C SER A 379 22.18 36.65 45.52
N ASP A 380 21.20 35.76 45.78
CA ASP A 380 20.03 36.07 46.61
C ASP A 380 20.25 35.74 48.11
N GLU A 381 21.17 34.86 48.47
CA GLU A 381 21.52 34.61 49.88
C GLU A 381 22.41 35.70 50.50
N THR A 382 23.11 36.49 49.68
CA THR A 382 23.97 37.57 50.17
C THR A 382 23.20 38.92 50.35
N ARG A 383 22.02 39.04 49.73
CA ARG A 383 21.14 40.23 49.89
C ARG A 383 20.21 40.18 51.08
N SER A 384 20.03 39.05 51.75
CA SER A 384 19.17 38.93 52.91
C SER A 384 19.90 39.06 54.27
N LYS A 385 21.21 39.36 54.26
CA LYS A 385 22.01 39.55 55.46
C LYS A 385 22.49 40.98 55.68
N ILE A 386 22.02 41.97 54.90
CA ILE A 386 22.26 43.41 55.11
C ILE A 386 20.92 44.16 54.95
N LEU A 387 20.01 43.88 55.83
CA LEU A 387 18.90 44.79 56.25
C LEU A 387 18.49 44.43 57.68
#